data_ad46d832da414dd3322ed34f8338e739
#
_entry.id   ad46d832da414dd3322ed34f8338e739
#
_cell.length_a   1.000
_cell.length_b   1.000
_cell.length_c   1.000
_cell.angle_alpha   90.00
_cell.angle_beta   90.00
_cell.angle_gamma   90.00
#
_symmetry.space_group_name_H-M   'P 1'
#
loop_
_entity.id
_entity.type
_entity.pdbx_description
1 polymer ?
#
loop_
_entity_poly.entity_id
_entity_poly.type
_entity_poly.pdbx_seq_one_letter_code
_entity_poly.pdbx_strand_id
1 'polypeptide(L)'
;MGPEGFGEGEGSGMRCSLLLAVFGLSITDVASFAQGPPGDQRLSSTRSGTHDAGFFATTGVVRFQFIQGRLCLDSPRHRKGSQSCNEQGVYESITVTSERGIPSLHYVFQTDEHHITLNVQHSGTVRMESWFPQSAERSILEQPDFGMIIWRLARGDLSDRHQGATLMHLRHDDQENFDLHFGVLIQRLLRGQSLGVLSEAVGIAMLEQAGRGGTPSAVEIKDMVELLRSPRVTKRVLAHRQLISWGTPVLPVLQQLSPDELDAEQTARIRNICLRLRPLVDDTPASLAKLLVNDKAYWDKIARKFDSPQLQVANQHLTHFGVPQIPVISRPEHQIAARPGSQAE
;
A
#
# COMPACT_ATOMS: atom_id res chain seq x y z
N MET A 1 63.92 -30.33 -22.68
CA MET A 1 63.29 -31.65 -22.64
C MET A 1 61.84 -31.47 -22.46
N GLY A 2 61.18 -31.38 -23.58
CA GLY A 2 59.73 -31.42 -23.76
C GLY A 2 59.33 -32.92 -24.02
N PRO A 3 58.26 -33.24 -24.71
CA PRO A 3 56.95 -32.57 -24.87
C PRO A 3 55.82 -33.64 -24.80
N GLU A 4 54.60 -33.19 -25.23
CA GLU A 4 53.55 -34.00 -25.90
C GLU A 4 52.45 -34.66 -25.06
N GLY A 5 51.24 -34.39 -25.53
CA GLY A 5 50.04 -35.21 -25.34
C GLY A 5 48.74 -34.54 -25.74
N PHE A 6 48.49 -34.45 -27.05
CA PHE A 6 47.19 -34.15 -27.67
C PHE A 6 46.16 -35.22 -27.31
N GLY A 7 44.90 -34.81 -27.17
CA GLY A 7 43.74 -35.68 -27.07
C GLY A 7 42.48 -34.97 -27.54
N GLU A 8 42.27 -34.97 -28.87
CA GLU A 8 41.01 -34.67 -29.53
C GLU A 8 40.01 -35.79 -29.26
N GLY A 9 38.77 -35.43 -29.00
CA GLY A 9 37.64 -36.35 -28.87
C GLY A 9 36.41 -35.75 -29.56
N GLU A 10 36.26 -36.15 -30.81
CA GLU A 10 35.10 -35.85 -31.68
C GLU A 10 33.79 -36.42 -31.15
N GLY A 11 32.72 -35.71 -31.40
CA GLY A 11 31.57 -36.22 -32.11
C GLY A 11 30.42 -36.78 -31.30
N SER A 12 29.31 -36.09 -31.30
CA SER A 12 28.07 -36.72 -31.76
C SER A 12 26.96 -35.64 -31.83
N GLY A 13 26.67 -35.26 -33.04
CA GLY A 13 25.48 -34.44 -33.34
C GLY A 13 24.20 -35.26 -33.21
N MET A 14 23.25 -34.70 -32.55
CA MET A 14 21.88 -35.22 -32.57
C MET A 14 20.97 -34.13 -33.15
N ARG A 15 20.74 -34.32 -34.46
CA ARG A 15 19.73 -33.59 -35.23
C ARG A 15 18.35 -34.06 -34.76
N CYS A 16 17.58 -33.20 -34.21
CA CYS A 16 16.15 -33.43 -33.99
C CYS A 16 15.36 -32.65 -35.04
N SER A 17 14.70 -33.42 -35.89
CA SER A 17 13.97 -32.98 -37.06
C SER A 17 12.72 -32.19 -36.67
N LEU A 18 12.52 -31.10 -37.37
CA LEU A 18 11.32 -30.27 -37.43
C LEU A 18 10.20 -31.06 -38.11
N LEU A 19 9.09 -31.29 -37.42
CA LEU A 19 7.83 -31.71 -38.02
C LEU A 19 6.90 -30.48 -38.12
N LEU A 20 6.84 -29.97 -39.34
CA LEU A 20 5.84 -29.01 -39.78
C LEU A 20 4.50 -29.76 -40.00
N ALA A 21 3.52 -29.50 -39.17
CA ALA A 21 2.13 -29.84 -39.45
C ALA A 21 1.43 -28.60 -40.02
N VAL A 22 1.27 -28.62 -41.34
CA VAL A 22 0.41 -27.68 -42.07
C VAL A 22 -1.03 -28.15 -41.89
N PHE A 23 -1.86 -27.37 -41.23
CA PHE A 23 -3.30 -27.45 -41.29
C PHE A 23 -3.84 -26.22 -42.04
N GLY A 24 -4.19 -26.46 -43.30
CA GLY A 24 -4.97 -25.52 -44.06
C GLY A 24 -6.44 -25.62 -43.68
N LEU A 25 -7.10 -24.51 -43.52
CA LEU A 25 -8.55 -24.37 -43.62
C LEU A 25 -8.92 -22.99 -44.16
N SER A 26 -9.37 -23.06 -45.36
CA SER A 26 -10.41 -22.37 -46.12
C SER A 26 -10.80 -20.94 -45.73
N ILE A 27 -10.58 -20.10 -46.72
CA ILE A 27 -11.12 -18.76 -46.95
C ILE A 27 -12.58 -18.89 -47.37
N THR A 28 -13.50 -18.19 -46.71
CA THR A 28 -14.74 -17.56 -47.24
C THR A 28 -15.25 -16.62 -46.16
N ASP A 29 -15.25 -15.34 -46.34
CA ASP A 29 -16.30 -14.44 -46.81
C ASP A 29 -15.82 -12.98 -46.74
N VAL A 30 -15.77 -12.39 -47.88
CA VAL A 30 -15.62 -10.96 -48.10
C VAL A 30 -16.97 -10.31 -47.86
N ALA A 31 -17.17 -9.71 -46.71
CA ALA A 31 -18.24 -8.74 -46.50
C ALA A 31 -17.67 -7.33 -46.63
N SER A 32 -17.96 -6.75 -47.78
CA SER A 32 -17.75 -5.35 -48.11
C SER A 32 -18.63 -4.48 -47.21
N PHE A 33 -18.02 -3.75 -46.26
CA PHE A 33 -18.71 -2.68 -45.55
C PHE A 33 -18.28 -1.33 -46.09
N ALA A 34 -19.24 -0.66 -46.70
CA ALA A 34 -19.18 0.68 -47.18
C ALA A 34 -18.70 1.66 -46.10
N GLN A 35 -17.72 2.47 -46.45
CA GLN A 35 -17.31 3.67 -45.72
C GLN A 35 -18.45 4.70 -45.75
N GLY A 36 -19.12 4.88 -44.59
CA GLY A 36 -19.93 6.04 -44.30
C GLY A 36 -19.06 7.19 -43.74
N PRO A 37 -19.43 8.47 -43.97
CA PRO A 37 -18.67 9.61 -43.53
C PRO A 37 -18.60 9.68 -41.99
N PRO A 38 -17.53 10.32 -41.41
CA PRO A 38 -17.37 10.45 -39.97
C PRO A 38 -18.46 11.40 -39.44
N GLY A 39 -19.51 10.79 -38.91
CA GLY A 39 -20.50 11.51 -38.12
C GLY A 39 -19.98 11.73 -36.72
N ASP A 40 -19.92 13.01 -36.33
CA ASP A 40 -19.76 13.49 -34.95
C ASP A 40 -20.76 12.78 -34.01
N GLN A 41 -20.37 11.65 -33.46
CA GLN A 41 -21.07 11.08 -32.32
C GLN A 41 -20.54 11.79 -31.05
N ARG A 42 -21.10 12.96 -30.78
CA ARG A 42 -21.19 13.47 -29.41
C ARG A 42 -21.93 12.43 -28.57
N LEU A 43 -21.18 11.60 -27.87
CA LEU A 43 -21.69 10.82 -26.78
C LEU A 43 -22.06 11.77 -25.64
N SER A 44 -23.26 12.33 -25.72
CA SER A 44 -23.96 12.90 -24.58
C SER A 44 -24.32 11.78 -23.60
N SER A 45 -23.34 11.32 -22.82
CA SER A 45 -23.63 10.48 -21.65
C SER A 45 -24.26 11.38 -20.60
N THR A 46 -25.55 11.24 -20.43
CA THR A 46 -26.31 11.73 -19.27
C THR A 46 -25.70 11.10 -18.01
N ARG A 47 -24.76 11.77 -17.42
CA ARG A 47 -24.09 11.36 -16.18
C ARG A 47 -24.83 11.90 -14.98
N SER A 48 -25.84 11.16 -14.55
CA SER A 48 -26.39 11.29 -13.20
C SER A 48 -25.74 10.21 -12.37
N GLY A 49 -24.91 10.57 -11.40
CA GLY A 49 -24.59 9.73 -10.25
C GLY A 49 -23.21 9.08 -10.11
N THR A 50 -22.12 9.55 -10.77
CA THR A 50 -20.78 8.94 -10.56
C THR A 50 -19.66 9.95 -10.37
N HIS A 51 -19.91 11.04 -9.63
CA HIS A 51 -18.85 12.01 -9.32
C HIS A 51 -17.73 11.46 -8.40
N ASP A 52 -17.97 10.35 -7.69
CA ASP A 52 -17.01 9.83 -6.70
C ASP A 52 -15.86 8.96 -7.28
N ALA A 53 -16.03 8.37 -8.45
CA ALA A 53 -15.03 7.45 -8.98
C ALA A 53 -13.93 8.11 -9.84
N GLY A 54 -14.16 9.35 -10.29
CA GLY A 54 -13.21 10.15 -11.04
C GLY A 54 -12.63 9.50 -12.29
N PHE A 55 -11.58 10.09 -12.79
CA PHE A 55 -10.87 9.71 -14.02
C PHE A 55 -10.30 8.28 -13.98
N PHE A 56 -9.88 7.78 -12.80
CA PHE A 56 -9.33 6.44 -12.64
C PHE A 56 -10.31 5.31 -12.92
N ALA A 57 -11.59 5.49 -12.58
CA ALA A 57 -12.61 4.45 -12.78
C ALA A 57 -13.09 4.36 -14.24
N THR A 58 -13.09 5.48 -14.95
CA THR A 58 -13.66 5.56 -16.30
C THR A 58 -12.68 5.17 -17.39
N THR A 59 -11.39 5.35 -17.18
CA THR A 59 -10.40 5.15 -18.25
C THR A 59 -9.86 3.73 -18.33
N GLY A 60 -9.94 2.96 -17.25
CA GLY A 60 -9.37 1.61 -17.20
C GLY A 60 -7.86 1.53 -17.46
N VAL A 61 -7.21 2.71 -17.56
CA VAL A 61 -5.80 2.85 -17.94
C VAL A 61 -4.88 2.41 -16.81
N VAL A 62 -5.32 2.66 -15.57
CA VAL A 62 -4.52 2.41 -14.38
C VAL A 62 -5.37 1.80 -13.27
N ARG A 63 -4.83 0.81 -12.63
CA ARG A 63 -5.43 0.16 -11.46
C ARG A 63 -4.46 0.25 -10.29
N PHE A 64 -4.96 0.73 -9.16
CA PHE A 64 -4.28 0.61 -7.89
C PHE A 64 -4.83 -0.56 -7.10
N GLN A 65 -3.96 -1.15 -6.32
CA GLN A 65 -4.27 -2.15 -5.30
C GLN A 65 -3.85 -1.61 -3.93
N PHE A 66 -4.58 -2.01 -2.92
CA PHE A 66 -4.21 -1.75 -1.53
C PHE A 66 -3.61 -3.02 -0.96
N ILE A 67 -2.30 -3.04 -0.77
CA ILE A 67 -1.56 -4.24 -0.37
C ILE A 67 -0.71 -3.92 0.85
N GLN A 68 -0.90 -4.67 1.93
CA GLN A 68 -0.21 -4.47 3.21
C GLN A 68 -0.38 -3.04 3.76
N GLY A 69 -1.58 -2.47 3.58
CA GLY A 69 -1.89 -1.12 4.01
C GLY A 69 -1.23 -0.01 3.20
N ARG A 70 -0.77 -0.30 1.98
CA ARG A 70 0.00 0.58 1.09
C ARG A 70 -0.61 0.62 -0.30
N LEU A 71 -0.44 1.74 -1.00
CA LEU A 71 -0.84 1.87 -2.39
C LEU A 71 0.18 1.18 -3.31
N CYS A 72 -0.31 0.38 -4.21
CA CYS A 72 0.49 -0.33 -5.18
C CYS A 72 -0.14 -0.21 -6.56
N LEU A 73 0.68 0.15 -7.55
CA LEU A 73 0.25 0.18 -8.93
C LEU A 73 0.21 -1.26 -9.46
N ASP A 74 -0.96 -1.70 -9.99
CA ASP A 74 -1.11 -3.03 -10.58
C ASP A 74 -0.38 -3.09 -11.93
N SER A 75 0.77 -3.77 -11.94
CA SER A 75 1.75 -3.75 -13.03
C SER A 75 1.40 -4.42 -14.35
N PRO A 76 0.51 -5.43 -14.46
CA PRO A 76 0.51 -6.26 -15.67
C PRO A 76 -0.17 -5.64 -16.89
N ARG A 77 -0.88 -4.53 -16.78
CA ARG A 77 -1.81 -4.07 -17.84
C ARG A 77 -1.72 -2.61 -18.22
N HIS A 78 -0.56 -1.96 -17.98
CA HIS A 78 -0.46 -0.54 -18.30
C HIS A 78 -0.31 -0.31 -19.79
N ARG A 79 -1.27 0.43 -20.36
CA ARG A 79 -1.08 1.07 -21.66
C ARG A 79 -0.32 2.36 -21.43
N LYS A 80 0.84 2.49 -22.09
CA LYS A 80 1.54 3.78 -22.17
C LYS A 80 0.62 4.79 -22.82
N GLY A 81 0.56 5.99 -22.27
CA GLY A 81 -0.24 7.06 -22.84
C GLY A 81 -0.48 8.19 -21.84
N SER A 82 -1.07 9.24 -22.35
CA SER A 82 -1.51 10.36 -21.54
C SER A 82 -2.96 10.66 -21.87
N GLN A 83 -3.73 10.95 -20.85
CA GLN A 83 -5.11 11.39 -20.95
C GLN A 83 -5.32 12.61 -20.06
N SER A 84 -6.12 13.56 -20.52
CA SER A 84 -6.48 14.74 -19.73
C SER A 84 -7.95 15.09 -19.95
N CYS A 85 -8.55 15.69 -18.94
CA CYS A 85 -9.89 16.24 -18.95
C CYS A 85 -9.84 17.63 -18.32
N ASN A 86 -10.60 18.56 -18.89
CA ASN A 86 -10.76 19.90 -18.33
C ASN A 86 -12.24 20.26 -18.44
N GLU A 87 -12.99 20.04 -17.37
CA GLU A 87 -14.43 20.27 -17.32
C GLU A 87 -14.81 21.00 -16.04
N GLN A 88 -15.65 22.03 -16.18
CA GLN A 88 -16.25 22.75 -15.04
C GLN A 88 -15.25 23.26 -13.99
N GLY A 89 -14.08 23.75 -14.41
CA GLY A 89 -13.05 24.25 -13.48
C GLY A 89 -12.22 23.15 -12.81
N VAL A 90 -12.39 21.89 -13.22
CA VAL A 90 -11.57 20.76 -12.78
C VAL A 90 -10.67 20.31 -13.91
N TYR A 91 -9.36 20.39 -13.72
CA TYR A 91 -8.37 19.80 -14.61
C TYR A 91 -7.84 18.50 -14.00
N GLU A 92 -7.93 17.42 -14.75
CA GLU A 92 -7.32 16.14 -14.40
C GLU A 92 -6.44 15.65 -15.55
N SER A 93 -5.25 15.14 -15.23
CA SER A 93 -4.41 14.48 -16.22
C SER A 93 -3.70 13.29 -15.63
N ILE A 94 -3.52 12.25 -16.45
CA ILE A 94 -2.77 11.05 -16.11
C ILE A 94 -1.82 10.70 -17.25
N THR A 95 -0.57 10.48 -16.91
CA THR A 95 0.46 10.02 -17.84
C THR A 95 1.09 8.74 -17.30
N VAL A 96 1.03 7.70 -18.11
CA VAL A 96 1.65 6.40 -17.81
C VAL A 96 2.81 6.20 -18.78
N THR A 97 3.99 6.00 -18.22
CA THR A 97 5.19 5.64 -18.98
C THR A 97 5.71 4.30 -18.50
N SER A 98 6.58 3.68 -19.27
CA SER A 98 7.27 2.46 -18.84
C SER A 98 8.70 2.51 -19.36
N GLU A 99 9.63 2.38 -18.44
CA GLU A 99 11.04 2.25 -18.76
C GLU A 99 11.48 0.82 -18.42
N ARG A 100 12.04 0.11 -19.41
CA ARG A 100 12.47 -1.30 -19.26
C ARG A 100 11.42 -2.24 -18.69
N GLY A 101 10.13 -1.98 -19.02
CA GLY A 101 9.01 -2.77 -18.51
C GLY A 101 8.52 -2.39 -17.12
N ILE A 102 9.14 -1.42 -16.47
CA ILE A 102 8.74 -0.91 -15.16
C ILE A 102 7.82 0.30 -15.38
N PRO A 103 6.57 0.24 -14.94
CA PRO A 103 5.64 1.34 -15.10
C PRO A 103 5.95 2.48 -14.12
N SER A 104 5.76 3.69 -14.60
CA SER A 104 5.67 4.90 -13.79
C SER A 104 4.41 5.67 -14.16
N LEU A 105 3.88 6.41 -13.20
CA LEU A 105 2.65 7.17 -13.34
C LEU A 105 2.84 8.56 -12.78
N HIS A 106 2.37 9.55 -13.53
CA HIS A 106 2.20 10.91 -13.07
C HIS A 106 0.73 11.32 -13.23
N TYR A 107 0.11 11.74 -12.14
CA TYR A 107 -1.26 12.23 -12.11
C TYR A 107 -1.31 13.62 -11.51
N VAL A 108 -2.15 14.46 -12.09
CA VAL A 108 -2.43 15.83 -11.63
C VAL A 108 -3.92 16.00 -11.52
N PHE A 109 -4.37 16.53 -10.40
CA PHE A 109 -5.71 17.04 -10.18
C PHE A 109 -5.59 18.49 -9.74
N GLN A 110 -6.36 19.36 -10.36
CA GLN A 110 -6.30 20.79 -10.09
C GLN A 110 -7.69 21.40 -10.18
N THR A 111 -8.05 22.14 -9.14
CA THR A 111 -9.17 23.08 -9.10
C THR A 111 -8.66 24.45 -8.66
N ASP A 112 -9.52 25.44 -8.62
CA ASP A 112 -9.19 26.77 -8.07
C ASP A 112 -8.87 26.73 -6.56
N GLU A 113 -9.35 25.68 -5.86
CA GLU A 113 -9.22 25.56 -4.41
C GLU A 113 -8.18 24.51 -3.99
N HIS A 114 -7.95 23.47 -4.79
CA HIS A 114 -7.13 22.34 -4.38
C HIS A 114 -6.31 21.78 -5.53
N HIS A 115 -5.02 21.57 -5.30
CA HIS A 115 -4.11 20.91 -6.23
C HIS A 115 -3.54 19.65 -5.61
N ILE A 116 -3.56 18.54 -6.35
CA ILE A 116 -2.95 17.27 -5.95
C ILE A 116 -2.10 16.74 -7.08
N THR A 117 -0.90 16.28 -6.78
CA THR A 117 -0.09 15.46 -7.67
C THR A 117 0.19 14.09 -7.06
N LEU A 118 0.20 13.08 -7.91
CA LEU A 118 0.56 11.71 -7.53
C LEU A 118 1.63 11.21 -8.51
N ASN A 119 2.77 10.84 -7.97
CA ASN A 119 3.86 10.20 -8.71
C ASN A 119 4.06 8.79 -8.20
N VAL A 120 4.09 7.82 -9.11
CA VAL A 120 4.39 6.43 -8.79
C VAL A 120 5.60 5.98 -9.60
N GLN A 121 6.58 5.42 -8.90
CA GLN A 121 7.77 4.82 -9.50
C GLN A 121 7.89 3.37 -9.04
N HIS A 122 8.31 2.48 -9.93
CA HIS A 122 8.54 1.07 -9.59
C HIS A 122 7.33 0.37 -8.93
N SER A 123 6.12 0.76 -9.34
CA SER A 123 4.82 0.26 -8.86
C SER A 123 4.51 0.42 -7.35
N GLY A 124 5.49 0.58 -6.50
CA GLY A 124 5.33 0.64 -5.03
C GLY A 124 5.86 1.92 -4.38
N THR A 125 6.74 2.67 -5.06
CA THR A 125 7.20 3.98 -4.58
C THR A 125 6.20 5.04 -4.98
N VAL A 126 5.51 5.61 -4.01
CA VAL A 126 4.42 6.58 -4.21
C VAL A 126 4.78 7.89 -3.53
N ARG A 127 4.61 8.99 -4.25
CA ARG A 127 4.70 10.34 -3.69
C ARG A 127 3.44 11.11 -4.07
N MET A 128 2.74 11.62 -3.07
CA MET A 128 1.59 12.51 -3.21
C MET A 128 1.94 13.88 -2.64
N GLU A 129 1.58 14.91 -3.37
CA GLU A 129 1.67 16.28 -2.88
C GLU A 129 0.30 16.93 -3.04
N SER A 130 -0.11 17.65 -2.01
CA SER A 130 -1.39 18.35 -1.95
C SER A 130 -1.16 19.75 -1.40
N TRP A 131 -1.77 20.75 -2.04
CA TRP A 131 -1.74 22.13 -1.53
C TRP A 131 -3.00 22.88 -1.93
N PHE A 132 -3.33 23.87 -1.11
CA PHE A 132 -4.44 24.76 -1.31
C PHE A 132 -3.89 26.13 -1.77
N PRO A 133 -4.19 26.61 -3.00
CA PRO A 133 -3.62 27.85 -3.53
C PRO A 133 -3.89 29.09 -2.68
N GLN A 134 -5.00 29.09 -1.92
CA GLN A 134 -5.41 30.22 -1.08
C GLN A 134 -4.82 30.17 0.33
N SER A 135 -4.14 29.10 0.70
CA SER A 135 -3.47 28.93 1.99
C SER A 135 -2.01 28.57 1.79
N ALA A 136 -1.18 28.86 2.78
CA ALA A 136 0.23 28.44 2.78
C ALA A 136 0.38 26.95 3.17
N GLU A 137 -0.69 26.18 3.14
CA GLU A 137 -0.72 24.80 3.58
C GLU A 137 -0.30 23.85 2.46
N ARG A 138 0.69 23.02 2.73
CA ARG A 138 1.20 22.02 1.81
C ARG A 138 1.43 20.69 2.52
N SER A 139 1.02 19.62 1.90
CA SER A 139 1.11 18.27 2.42
C SER A 139 1.87 17.38 1.45
N ILE A 140 2.85 16.61 1.97
CA ILE A 140 3.66 15.69 1.16
C ILE A 140 3.66 14.33 1.84
N LEU A 141 3.18 13.31 1.12
CA LEU A 141 3.22 11.93 1.54
C LEU A 141 4.20 11.16 0.65
N GLU A 142 5.14 10.47 1.28
CA GLU A 142 6.16 9.65 0.61
C GLU A 142 6.07 8.22 1.12
N GLN A 143 5.71 7.31 0.23
CA GLN A 143 5.71 5.88 0.47
C GLN A 143 6.86 5.25 -0.32
N PRO A 144 7.96 4.81 0.33
CA PRO A 144 8.99 4.01 -0.33
C PRO A 144 8.47 2.60 -0.62
N ASP A 145 9.15 1.83 -1.47
CA ASP A 145 8.85 0.41 -1.67
C ASP A 145 9.14 -0.44 -0.42
N PHE A 146 10.02 0.05 0.46
CA PHE A 146 10.40 -0.55 1.73
C PHE A 146 10.64 0.53 2.80
N GLY A 147 10.28 0.23 4.05
CA GLY A 147 10.43 1.15 5.19
C GLY A 147 9.15 1.93 5.50
N MET A 148 9.26 2.91 6.38
CA MET A 148 8.11 3.70 6.86
C MET A 148 7.61 4.66 5.79
N ILE A 149 6.28 4.84 5.72
CA ILE A 149 5.64 5.92 4.99
C ILE A 149 5.83 7.20 5.81
N ILE A 150 6.20 8.28 5.16
CA ILE A 150 6.41 9.58 5.79
C ILE A 150 5.38 10.55 5.23
N TRP A 151 4.73 11.28 6.12
CA TRP A 151 3.84 12.37 5.80
C TRP A 151 4.31 13.65 6.49
N ARG A 152 4.47 14.71 5.70
CA ARG A 152 4.85 16.05 6.18
C ARG A 152 3.73 17.02 5.85
N LEU A 153 3.30 17.77 6.86
CA LEU A 153 2.32 18.83 6.73
C LEU A 153 2.98 20.15 7.09
N ALA A 154 3.06 21.08 6.16
CA ALA A 154 3.63 22.40 6.34
C ALA A 154 2.50 23.44 6.37
N ARG A 155 2.50 24.31 7.39
CA ARG A 155 1.60 25.45 7.58
C ARG A 155 2.43 26.68 7.89
N GLY A 156 2.79 27.45 6.87
CA GLY A 156 3.75 28.52 7.02
C GLY A 156 5.09 28.00 7.53
N ASP A 157 5.55 28.51 8.68
CA ASP A 157 6.82 28.11 9.30
C ASP A 157 6.72 26.83 10.14
N LEU A 158 5.53 26.32 10.38
CA LEU A 158 5.32 25.07 11.13
C LEU A 158 5.35 23.87 10.21
N SER A 159 6.00 22.81 10.63
CA SER A 159 6.06 21.55 9.89
C SER A 159 5.87 20.37 10.83
N ASP A 160 4.77 19.66 10.64
CA ASP A 160 4.47 18.42 11.32
C ASP A 160 4.96 17.23 10.49
N ARG A 161 5.51 16.21 11.16
CA ARG A 161 5.97 14.99 10.53
C ARG A 161 5.35 13.77 11.18
N HIS A 162 4.63 12.99 10.38
CA HIS A 162 4.04 11.72 10.77
C HIS A 162 4.75 10.57 10.04
N GLN A 163 4.77 9.40 10.67
CA GLN A 163 5.35 8.20 10.05
C GLN A 163 4.60 6.94 10.47
N GLY A 164 4.52 5.96 9.56
CA GLY A 164 3.82 4.73 9.84
C GLY A 164 4.12 3.64 8.82
N ALA A 165 3.92 2.39 9.19
CA ALA A 165 4.10 1.26 8.29
C ALA A 165 3.03 1.20 7.19
N THR A 166 1.83 1.74 7.48
CA THR A 166 0.68 1.77 6.57
C THR A 166 0.06 3.17 6.50
N LEU A 167 -0.76 3.43 5.48
CA LEU A 167 -1.52 4.68 5.36
C LEU A 167 -2.51 4.88 6.52
N MET A 168 -3.00 3.78 7.10
CA MET A 168 -3.90 3.84 8.25
C MET A 168 -3.21 4.41 9.49
N HIS A 169 -1.91 4.15 9.70
CA HIS A 169 -1.14 4.78 10.77
C HIS A 169 -1.14 6.29 10.66
N LEU A 170 -0.85 6.80 9.46
CA LEU A 170 -0.77 8.23 9.20
C LEU A 170 -2.12 8.91 9.39
N ARG A 171 -3.18 8.27 8.87
CA ARG A 171 -4.53 8.79 9.05
C ARG A 171 -4.94 8.87 10.53
N HIS A 172 -4.51 7.92 11.37
CA HIS A 172 -4.80 7.96 12.81
C HIS A 172 -3.99 9.02 13.57
N ASP A 173 -2.85 9.47 13.05
CA ASP A 173 -2.07 10.53 13.67
C ASP A 173 -2.78 11.89 13.61
N ASP A 174 -3.32 12.22 12.43
CA ASP A 174 -4.11 13.43 12.21
C ASP A 174 -5.15 13.15 11.12
N GLN A 175 -6.30 12.63 11.55
CA GLN A 175 -7.36 12.17 10.65
C GLN A 175 -7.91 13.30 9.79
N GLU A 176 -8.16 14.47 10.38
CA GLU A 176 -8.77 15.60 9.72
C GLU A 176 -7.93 16.11 8.57
N ASN A 177 -6.66 16.40 8.83
CA ASN A 177 -5.75 16.89 7.79
C ASN A 177 -5.39 15.83 6.78
N PHE A 178 -5.25 14.56 7.18
CA PHE A 178 -5.00 13.47 6.25
C PHE A 178 -6.17 13.32 5.25
N ASP A 179 -7.39 13.29 5.75
CA ASP A 179 -8.59 13.14 4.91
C ASP A 179 -8.81 14.39 4.04
N LEU A 180 -8.53 15.60 4.54
CA LEU A 180 -8.60 16.86 3.81
C LEU A 180 -7.66 16.86 2.60
N HIS A 181 -6.39 16.46 2.79
CA HIS A 181 -5.38 16.49 1.73
C HIS A 181 -5.45 15.32 0.77
N PHE A 182 -5.71 14.11 1.28
CA PHE A 182 -5.53 12.87 0.50
C PHE A 182 -6.78 11.98 0.44
N GLY A 183 -7.77 12.21 1.30
CA GLY A 183 -8.92 11.33 1.46
C GLY A 183 -9.66 11.08 0.14
N VAL A 184 -9.98 12.13 -0.61
CA VAL A 184 -10.69 12.04 -1.89
C VAL A 184 -9.86 11.28 -2.92
N LEU A 185 -8.56 11.58 -3.04
CA LEU A 185 -7.69 10.87 -4.00
C LEU A 185 -7.58 9.39 -3.63
N ILE A 186 -7.28 9.08 -2.37
CA ILE A 186 -7.13 7.68 -1.93
C ILE A 186 -8.44 6.91 -2.16
N GLN A 187 -9.59 7.49 -1.85
CA GLN A 187 -10.89 6.87 -2.09
C GLN A 187 -11.10 6.57 -3.59
N ARG A 188 -10.72 7.49 -4.49
CA ARG A 188 -10.76 7.26 -5.94
C ARG A 188 -9.83 6.13 -6.36
N LEU A 189 -8.58 6.10 -5.84
CA LEU A 189 -7.61 5.03 -6.11
C LEU A 189 -8.11 3.65 -5.63
N LEU A 190 -8.82 3.62 -4.50
CA LEU A 190 -9.42 2.44 -3.89
C LEU A 190 -10.86 2.17 -4.41
N ARG A 191 -11.23 2.74 -5.55
CA ARG A 191 -12.52 2.53 -6.24
C ARG A 191 -13.75 2.82 -5.39
N GLY A 192 -13.71 3.91 -4.66
CA GLY A 192 -14.79 4.36 -3.79
C GLY A 192 -14.72 3.83 -2.35
N GLN A 193 -13.78 2.92 -2.06
CA GLN A 193 -13.59 2.45 -0.69
C GLN A 193 -12.92 3.53 0.17
N SER A 194 -13.57 3.96 1.22
CA SER A 194 -13.01 4.90 2.19
C SER A 194 -11.99 4.23 3.08
N LEU A 195 -10.80 4.83 3.21
CA LEU A 195 -9.77 4.36 4.13
C LEU A 195 -10.25 4.41 5.60
N GLY A 196 -11.16 5.32 5.93
CA GLY A 196 -11.78 5.44 7.25
C GLY A 196 -12.62 4.22 7.61
N VAL A 197 -13.53 3.84 6.71
CA VAL A 197 -14.39 2.66 6.89
C VAL A 197 -13.55 1.39 6.96
N LEU A 198 -12.54 1.28 6.11
CA LEU A 198 -11.61 0.14 6.14
C LEU A 198 -10.87 0.07 7.48
N SER A 199 -10.36 1.20 7.98
CA SER A 199 -9.63 1.27 9.25
C SER A 199 -10.49 0.88 10.47
N GLU A 200 -11.76 1.26 10.49
CA GLU A 200 -12.69 0.86 11.55
C GLU A 200 -12.96 -0.66 11.51
N ALA A 201 -13.20 -1.20 10.32
CA ALA A 201 -13.39 -2.66 10.15
C ALA A 201 -12.13 -3.45 10.54
N VAL A 202 -10.93 -2.90 10.27
CA VAL A 202 -9.66 -3.50 10.70
C VAL A 202 -9.53 -3.51 12.23
N GLY A 203 -9.90 -2.42 12.90
CA GLY A 203 -9.88 -2.36 14.37
C GLY A 203 -10.75 -3.45 15.02
N ILE A 204 -11.94 -3.68 14.49
CA ILE A 204 -12.85 -4.77 14.95
C ILE A 204 -12.19 -6.14 14.68
N ALA A 205 -11.71 -6.37 13.45
CA ALA A 205 -11.08 -7.63 13.08
C ALA A 205 -9.79 -7.91 13.88
N MET A 206 -9.05 -6.88 14.32
CA MET A 206 -7.88 -7.03 15.21
C MET A 206 -8.28 -7.53 16.59
N LEU A 207 -9.38 -7.02 17.17
CA LEU A 207 -9.91 -7.52 18.45
C LEU A 207 -10.32 -8.99 18.35
N GLU A 208 -10.91 -9.39 17.22
CA GLU A 208 -11.25 -10.79 16.95
C GLU A 208 -10.02 -11.69 16.77
N GLN A 209 -8.93 -11.15 16.23
CA GLN A 209 -7.65 -11.87 16.06
C GLN A 209 -6.83 -11.90 17.35
N ALA A 210 -7.04 -10.95 18.25
CA ALA A 210 -6.33 -10.87 19.52
C ALA A 210 -6.52 -12.17 20.33
N GLY A 211 -5.43 -12.67 20.89
CA GLY A 211 -5.45 -13.91 21.67
C GLY A 211 -5.39 -15.20 20.84
N ARG A 212 -5.48 -15.14 19.50
CA ARG A 212 -5.18 -16.31 18.66
C ARG A 212 -3.66 -16.52 18.65
N GLY A 213 -3.17 -17.50 19.39
CA GLY A 213 -1.74 -17.79 19.48
C GLY A 213 -1.10 -18.18 18.13
N GLY A 214 0.22 -18.26 18.09
CA GLY A 214 0.99 -18.76 16.95
C GLY A 214 1.72 -17.69 16.13
N THR A 215 1.63 -16.41 16.49
CA THR A 215 2.43 -15.34 15.86
C THR A 215 3.72 -15.08 16.66
N PRO A 216 4.87 -14.84 15.98
CA PRO A 216 6.13 -14.57 16.65
C PRO A 216 6.09 -13.23 17.38
N SER A 217 6.77 -13.14 18.52
CA SER A 217 6.95 -11.89 19.24
C SER A 217 7.88 -10.92 18.49
N ALA A 218 7.79 -9.64 18.82
CA ALA A 218 8.68 -8.63 18.23
C ALA A 218 10.16 -8.91 18.56
N VAL A 219 10.44 -9.51 19.74
CA VAL A 219 11.79 -9.88 20.16
C VAL A 219 12.32 -11.01 19.28
N GLU A 220 11.55 -12.10 19.09
CA GLU A 220 11.94 -13.21 18.23
C GLU A 220 12.20 -12.74 16.78
N ILE A 221 11.38 -11.83 16.26
CA ILE A 221 11.59 -11.26 14.92
C ILE A 221 12.92 -10.49 14.87
N LYS A 222 13.21 -9.64 15.86
CA LYS A 222 14.47 -8.89 15.94
C LYS A 222 15.67 -9.81 16.06
N ASP A 223 15.60 -10.86 16.85
CA ASP A 223 16.65 -11.85 16.98
C ASP A 223 16.94 -12.54 15.63
N MET A 224 15.91 -12.84 14.85
CA MET A 224 16.10 -13.39 13.49
C MET A 224 16.71 -12.35 12.55
N VAL A 225 16.33 -11.07 12.65
CA VAL A 225 16.97 -9.99 11.88
C VAL A 225 18.46 -9.87 12.22
N GLU A 226 18.84 -9.96 13.48
CA GLU A 226 20.25 -9.98 13.91
C GLU A 226 21.00 -11.18 13.30
N LEU A 227 20.38 -12.35 13.22
CA LEU A 227 20.98 -13.54 12.60
C LEU A 227 21.18 -13.39 11.08
N LEU A 228 20.48 -12.47 10.40
CA LEU A 228 20.70 -12.23 8.97
C LEU A 228 22.10 -11.66 8.67
N ARG A 229 22.76 -10.99 9.60
CA ARG A 229 24.15 -10.51 9.47
C ARG A 229 25.21 -11.49 9.95
N SER A 230 24.82 -12.69 10.40
CA SER A 230 25.75 -13.69 10.91
C SER A 230 26.85 -14.00 9.88
N PRO A 231 28.13 -14.16 10.28
CA PRO A 231 29.19 -14.57 9.36
C PRO A 231 28.96 -15.97 8.78
N ARG A 232 28.17 -16.81 9.46
CA ARG A 232 27.83 -18.16 9.02
C ARG A 232 26.64 -18.15 8.06
N VAL A 233 26.85 -18.57 6.80
CA VAL A 233 25.80 -18.63 5.77
C VAL A 233 24.60 -19.46 6.21
N THR A 234 24.85 -20.59 6.89
CA THR A 234 23.77 -21.48 7.39
C THR A 234 22.82 -20.75 8.36
N LYS A 235 23.33 -19.91 9.25
CA LYS A 235 22.52 -19.11 10.17
C LYS A 235 21.70 -18.06 9.43
N ARG A 236 22.29 -17.36 8.46
CA ARG A 236 21.56 -16.38 7.61
C ARG A 236 20.42 -17.02 6.84
N VAL A 237 20.67 -18.21 6.24
CA VAL A 237 19.63 -18.95 5.50
C VAL A 237 18.51 -19.43 6.42
N LEU A 238 18.85 -19.93 7.61
CA LEU A 238 17.88 -20.37 8.59
C LEU A 238 16.99 -19.19 9.05
N ALA A 239 17.59 -18.07 9.43
CA ALA A 239 16.85 -16.87 9.83
C ALA A 239 15.92 -16.37 8.72
N HIS A 240 16.39 -16.32 7.48
CA HIS A 240 15.59 -15.94 6.31
C HIS A 240 14.38 -16.85 6.11
N ARG A 241 14.58 -18.18 6.19
CA ARG A 241 13.48 -19.15 6.08
C ARG A 241 12.50 -19.04 7.22
N GLN A 242 12.98 -18.81 8.44
CA GLN A 242 12.14 -18.66 9.62
C GLN A 242 11.24 -17.43 9.52
N LEU A 243 11.79 -16.28 9.11
CA LEU A 243 11.00 -15.06 8.90
C LEU A 243 9.92 -15.25 7.84
N ILE A 244 10.22 -15.95 6.73
CA ILE A 244 9.22 -16.26 5.70
C ILE A 244 8.15 -17.21 6.26
N SER A 245 8.52 -18.22 7.05
CA SER A 245 7.56 -19.19 7.61
C SER A 245 6.56 -18.57 8.58
N TRP A 246 6.93 -17.48 9.26
CA TRP A 246 6.04 -16.73 10.13
C TRP A 246 4.99 -15.89 9.38
N GLY A 247 5.24 -15.59 8.09
CA GLY A 247 4.26 -14.92 7.22
C GLY A 247 4.11 -13.43 7.49
N THR A 248 2.92 -12.89 7.15
CA THR A 248 2.64 -11.45 7.18
C THR A 248 2.80 -10.75 8.55
N PRO A 249 2.62 -11.38 9.71
CA PRO A 249 2.80 -10.74 11.01
C PRO A 249 4.21 -10.20 11.30
N VAL A 250 5.23 -10.62 10.55
CA VAL A 250 6.60 -10.07 10.72
C VAL A 250 6.80 -8.72 10.04
N LEU A 251 5.96 -8.38 9.06
CA LEU A 251 6.16 -7.22 8.19
C LEU A 251 6.17 -5.88 8.91
N PRO A 252 5.28 -5.58 9.86
CA PRO A 252 5.32 -4.30 10.57
C PRO A 252 6.63 -4.08 11.30
N VAL A 253 7.17 -5.12 11.93
CA VAL A 253 8.48 -5.05 12.63
C VAL A 253 9.60 -4.81 11.63
N LEU A 254 9.61 -5.55 10.49
CA LEU A 254 10.62 -5.37 9.45
C LEU A 254 10.57 -3.99 8.80
N GLN A 255 9.38 -3.42 8.62
CA GLN A 255 9.19 -2.08 8.04
C GLN A 255 9.57 -0.94 8.99
N GLN A 256 9.52 -1.17 10.30
CA GLN A 256 9.92 -0.22 11.33
C GLN A 256 11.43 -0.13 11.54
N LEU A 257 12.20 -1.08 10.98
CA LEU A 257 13.66 -1.05 11.09
C LEU A 257 14.23 0.15 10.32
N SER A 258 15.17 0.86 10.97
CA SER A 258 15.88 1.96 10.30
C SER A 258 16.87 1.38 9.28
N PRO A 259 16.83 1.84 8.01
CA PRO A 259 17.83 1.43 7.02
C PRO A 259 19.28 1.71 7.45
N ASP A 260 19.50 2.74 8.27
CA ASP A 260 20.81 3.13 8.74
C ASP A 260 21.39 2.16 9.79
N GLU A 261 20.55 1.35 10.43
CA GLU A 261 20.93 0.34 11.41
C GLU A 261 21.23 -1.03 10.79
N LEU A 262 20.93 -1.18 9.50
CA LEU A 262 21.05 -2.44 8.76
C LEU A 262 22.27 -2.43 7.85
N ASP A 263 22.97 -3.56 7.78
CA ASP A 263 23.97 -3.75 6.73
C ASP A 263 23.34 -4.04 5.35
N ALA A 264 24.15 -4.00 4.30
CA ALA A 264 23.68 -4.21 2.93
C ALA A 264 23.07 -5.62 2.72
N GLU A 265 23.64 -6.65 3.36
CA GLU A 265 23.14 -8.03 3.27
C GLU A 265 21.78 -8.17 4.00
N GLN A 266 21.67 -7.59 5.22
CA GLN A 266 20.40 -7.56 5.95
C GLN A 266 19.32 -6.84 5.14
N THR A 267 19.62 -5.65 4.61
CA THR A 267 18.71 -4.84 3.81
C THR A 267 18.22 -5.62 2.58
N ALA A 268 19.12 -6.27 1.84
CA ALA A 268 18.77 -7.05 0.66
C ALA A 268 17.87 -8.25 1.02
N ARG A 269 18.16 -8.96 2.11
CA ARG A 269 17.38 -10.11 2.57
C ARG A 269 16.01 -9.70 3.08
N ILE A 270 15.93 -8.63 3.88
CA ILE A 270 14.66 -8.10 4.40
C ILE A 270 13.77 -7.66 3.24
N ARG A 271 14.32 -6.91 2.27
CA ARG A 271 13.58 -6.54 1.06
C ARG A 271 13.05 -7.78 0.30
N ASN A 272 13.86 -8.83 0.16
CA ASN A 272 13.43 -10.09 -0.46
C ASN A 272 12.31 -10.78 0.35
N ILE A 273 12.38 -10.79 1.68
CA ILE A 273 11.33 -11.34 2.54
C ILE A 273 10.03 -10.55 2.34
N CYS A 274 10.08 -9.22 2.40
CA CYS A 274 8.92 -8.36 2.20
C CYS A 274 8.26 -8.59 0.82
N LEU A 275 9.06 -8.73 -0.24
CA LEU A 275 8.56 -9.04 -1.58
C LEU A 275 7.89 -10.43 -1.65
N ARG A 276 8.48 -11.44 -1.02
CA ARG A 276 7.91 -12.80 -0.99
C ARG A 276 6.63 -12.92 -0.17
N LEU A 277 6.50 -12.12 0.87
CA LEU A 277 5.31 -12.09 1.73
C LEU A 277 4.22 -11.14 1.21
N ARG A 278 4.47 -10.45 0.10
CA ARG A 278 3.50 -9.54 -0.50
C ARG A 278 2.37 -10.33 -1.16
N PRO A 279 1.11 -10.15 -0.76
CA PRO A 279 -0.02 -10.77 -1.42
C PRO A 279 -0.22 -10.17 -2.83
N LEU A 280 -0.89 -10.93 -3.70
CA LEU A 280 -1.21 -10.52 -5.07
C LEU A 280 -2.63 -9.93 -5.18
N VAL A 281 -3.35 -9.85 -4.08
CA VAL A 281 -4.74 -9.40 -4.02
C VAL A 281 -4.88 -8.22 -3.08
N ASP A 282 -5.92 -7.43 -3.31
CA ASP A 282 -6.27 -6.29 -2.44
C ASP A 282 -6.48 -6.75 -1.00
N ASP A 283 -6.10 -5.89 -0.06
CA ASP A 283 -6.31 -6.13 1.35
C ASP A 283 -7.80 -6.21 1.71
N THR A 284 -8.07 -7.05 2.68
CA THR A 284 -9.36 -7.13 3.38
C THR A 284 -9.15 -6.71 4.84
N PRO A 285 -10.21 -6.35 5.58
CA PRO A 285 -10.08 -6.10 7.02
C PRO A 285 -9.40 -7.25 7.77
N ALA A 286 -9.67 -8.50 7.39
CA ALA A 286 -9.07 -9.68 8.00
C ALA A 286 -7.57 -9.84 7.67
N SER A 287 -7.13 -9.54 6.44
CA SER A 287 -5.71 -9.60 6.07
C SER A 287 -4.91 -8.50 6.77
N LEU A 288 -5.47 -7.29 6.86
CA LEU A 288 -4.88 -6.16 7.56
C LEU A 288 -4.84 -6.39 9.09
N ALA A 289 -5.87 -7.00 9.65
CA ALA A 289 -5.86 -7.36 11.06
C ALA A 289 -4.74 -8.36 11.38
N LYS A 290 -4.52 -9.37 10.53
CA LYS A 290 -3.38 -10.29 10.67
C LYS A 290 -2.03 -9.58 10.55
N LEU A 291 -1.94 -8.57 9.68
CA LEU A 291 -0.75 -7.76 9.53
C LEU A 291 -0.49 -6.93 10.79
N LEU A 292 -1.52 -6.28 11.34
CA LEU A 292 -1.38 -5.23 12.35
C LEU A 292 -1.59 -5.69 13.79
N VAL A 293 -2.08 -6.92 14.02
CA VAL A 293 -2.42 -7.40 15.38
C VAL A 293 -1.24 -7.36 16.35
N ASN A 294 0.00 -7.48 15.84
CA ASN A 294 1.23 -7.39 16.65
C ASN A 294 1.89 -6.00 16.58
N ASP A 295 1.29 -5.04 15.90
CA ASP A 295 1.81 -3.69 15.76
C ASP A 295 1.34 -2.80 16.91
N LYS A 296 2.19 -2.65 17.93
CA LYS A 296 1.89 -1.80 19.08
C LYS A 296 1.61 -0.35 18.68
N ALA A 297 2.37 0.18 17.72
CA ALA A 297 2.19 1.58 17.29
C ALA A 297 0.79 1.80 16.71
N TYR A 298 0.25 0.79 16.02
CA TYR A 298 -1.11 0.86 15.51
C TYR A 298 -2.14 0.71 16.64
N TRP A 299 -1.94 -0.24 17.58
CA TRP A 299 -2.79 -0.38 18.75
C TRP A 299 -2.90 0.92 19.56
N ASP A 300 -1.78 1.61 19.83
CA ASP A 300 -1.77 2.89 20.56
C ASP A 300 -2.62 3.97 19.88
N LYS A 301 -2.67 3.96 18.54
CA LYS A 301 -3.48 4.92 17.77
C LYS A 301 -4.98 4.63 17.83
N ILE A 302 -5.38 3.37 17.65
CA ILE A 302 -6.80 2.98 17.61
C ILE A 302 -7.42 2.86 19.01
N ALA A 303 -6.62 2.59 20.03
CA ALA A 303 -7.06 2.39 21.41
C ALA A 303 -7.84 3.58 22.01
N ARG A 304 -7.60 4.79 21.49
CA ARG A 304 -8.35 5.99 21.92
C ARG A 304 -9.86 5.88 21.66
N LYS A 305 -10.26 5.00 20.76
CA LYS A 305 -11.67 4.75 20.39
C LYS A 305 -12.27 3.56 21.13
N PHE A 306 -11.48 2.78 21.86
CA PHE A 306 -11.91 1.55 22.52
C PHE A 306 -12.59 1.81 23.85
N ASP A 307 -13.54 0.95 24.16
CA ASP A 307 -14.11 0.82 25.51
C ASP A 307 -13.19 -0.02 26.42
N SER A 308 -13.53 -0.10 27.71
CA SER A 308 -12.72 -0.82 28.69
C SER A 308 -12.57 -2.33 28.38
N PRO A 309 -13.61 -3.08 27.96
CA PRO A 309 -13.47 -4.46 27.53
C PRO A 309 -12.54 -4.65 26.35
N GLN A 310 -12.64 -3.78 25.33
CA GLN A 310 -11.79 -3.82 24.13
C GLN A 310 -10.32 -3.54 24.47
N LEU A 311 -10.05 -2.57 25.36
CA LEU A 311 -8.71 -2.29 25.87
C LEU A 311 -8.15 -3.46 26.65
N GLN A 312 -8.98 -4.16 27.42
CA GLN A 312 -8.55 -5.36 28.16
C GLN A 312 -8.11 -6.46 27.20
N VAL A 313 -8.88 -6.75 26.15
CA VAL A 313 -8.54 -7.73 25.12
C VAL A 313 -7.23 -7.35 24.42
N ALA A 314 -7.07 -6.09 24.01
CA ALA A 314 -5.85 -5.58 23.37
C ALA A 314 -4.63 -5.74 24.31
N ASN A 315 -4.75 -5.32 25.57
CA ASN A 315 -3.66 -5.41 26.55
C ASN A 315 -3.29 -6.85 26.90
N GLN A 316 -4.27 -7.75 26.99
CA GLN A 316 -4.01 -9.17 27.21
C GLN A 316 -3.22 -9.77 26.03
N HIS A 317 -3.58 -9.39 24.78
CA HIS A 317 -2.86 -9.80 23.59
C HIS A 317 -1.42 -9.27 23.59
N LEU A 318 -1.21 -7.96 23.80
CA LEU A 318 0.10 -7.33 23.83
C LEU A 318 1.01 -7.93 24.91
N THR A 319 0.46 -8.23 26.10
CA THR A 319 1.20 -8.89 27.17
C THR A 319 1.65 -10.29 26.77
N HIS A 320 0.77 -11.07 26.11
CA HIS A 320 1.10 -12.40 25.61
C HIS A 320 2.28 -12.38 24.62
N PHE A 321 2.40 -11.31 23.83
CA PHE A 321 3.49 -11.12 22.85
C PHE A 321 4.70 -10.39 23.42
N GLY A 322 4.76 -10.12 24.72
CA GLY A 322 5.88 -9.44 25.36
C GLY A 322 6.02 -7.97 24.97
N VAL A 323 4.92 -7.34 24.54
CA VAL A 323 4.86 -5.93 24.15
C VAL A 323 4.22 -5.12 25.28
N PRO A 324 4.71 -3.89 25.59
CA PRO A 324 4.13 -3.06 26.64
C PRO A 324 2.63 -2.79 26.42
N GLN A 325 1.87 -2.80 27.51
CA GLN A 325 0.45 -2.49 27.49
C GLN A 325 0.16 -1.05 27.06
N ILE A 326 -1.05 -0.83 26.55
CA ILE A 326 -1.59 0.49 26.27
C ILE A 326 -2.03 1.11 27.60
N PRO A 327 -1.61 2.34 27.92
CA PRO A 327 -2.05 3.00 29.13
C PRO A 327 -3.57 3.22 29.11
N VAL A 328 -4.24 2.84 30.19
CA VAL A 328 -5.67 3.12 30.39
C VAL A 328 -5.79 4.60 30.74
N ILE A 329 -6.18 5.43 29.76
CA ILE A 329 -6.53 6.82 30.04
C ILE A 329 -7.93 6.80 30.67
N SER A 330 -8.01 6.93 31.99
CA SER A 330 -9.28 7.12 32.69
C SER A 330 -9.91 8.39 32.11
N ARG A 331 -10.97 8.22 31.31
CA ARG A 331 -11.82 9.36 30.96
C ARG A 331 -12.38 9.91 32.25
N PRO A 332 -12.22 11.22 32.54
CA PRO A 332 -12.92 11.79 33.68
C PRO A 332 -14.41 11.52 33.44
N GLU A 333 -15.01 10.75 34.36
CA GLU A 333 -16.47 10.61 34.39
C GLU A 333 -17.05 12.03 34.38
N HIS A 334 -17.80 12.33 33.32
CA HIS A 334 -18.63 13.53 33.35
C HIS A 334 -19.50 13.41 34.57
N GLN A 335 -19.09 14.06 35.65
CA GLN A 335 -20.00 14.39 36.74
C GLN A 335 -21.21 15.08 36.10
N ILE A 336 -22.28 14.32 35.95
CA ILE A 336 -23.59 14.86 35.67
C ILE A 336 -23.90 15.70 36.94
N ALA A 337 -23.56 16.97 36.84
CA ALA A 337 -23.94 17.93 37.83
C ALA A 337 -25.48 17.84 37.96
N ALA A 338 -25.91 17.20 39.03
CA ALA A 338 -27.29 17.17 39.42
C ALA A 338 -27.79 18.64 39.45
N ARG A 339 -28.67 19.00 38.54
CA ARG A 339 -29.35 20.31 38.57
C ARG A 339 -30.03 20.43 39.95
N PRO A 340 -29.68 21.46 40.74
CA PRO A 340 -30.42 21.71 41.97
C PRO A 340 -31.87 21.99 41.57
N GLY A 341 -32.75 21.25 42.21
CA GLY A 341 -34.19 21.33 41.98
C GLY A 341 -34.68 22.76 42.08
N SER A 342 -35.43 23.19 41.06
CA SER A 342 -36.30 24.34 41.09
C SER A 342 -37.35 24.09 42.19
N GLN A 343 -37.17 24.70 43.36
CA GLN A 343 -38.23 24.87 44.32
C GLN A 343 -39.19 25.91 43.72
N ALA A 344 -40.40 25.44 43.50
CA ALA A 344 -41.56 26.29 43.20
C ALA A 344 -41.97 27.05 44.45
N GLU A 345 -42.14 28.34 44.31
CA GLU A 345 -43.15 29.19 45.03
C GLU A 345 -44.08 29.83 44.00
#